data_77b5b486b3e94849369529af17a9dcd9
#
_entry.id   77b5b486b3e94849369529af17a9dcd9
#
_cell.length_a   1.000
_cell.length_b   1.000
_cell.length_c   1.000
_cell.angle_alpha   90.00
_cell.angle_beta   90.00
_cell.angle_gamma   90.00
#
_symmetry.space_group_name_H-M   'P 1'
#
loop_
_entity.id
_entity.type
_entity.pdbx_description
1 polymer ?
#
loop_
_entity_poly.entity_id
_entity_poly.type
_entity_poly.pdbx_seq_one_letter_code
_entity_poly.pdbx_strand_id
1 'polypeptide(L)'
;MKKTRSLTVTTIFSALLFFFFFISQFPPVLSFTRSQCKGWLVQSIPTDMPQLQLVQGVLSTRDVFVWLAGNSTRRLDIIAQYWELLAGPNDSRSGDYGYSNEDLKKFGANKGYDVYSAIEKAADRNVNVRLVSHSGVYPTFGKEPADLASGRPNVQNVTLLLGDWYGSGIVHSKVWISDDRDVYIGSANQDWKSLSQVKELGIYLTGCPKIAAHVKVYFDNLLKLAFLNPTDYTRTIFDHQWQTQRKVPCWSYFIDPESRCRSPLPPYVKFLHTLGYPIISDPYTLNLSIQTPGNRLSTLLPHSCYLSFAPPELLFGRYQSDEQAWSDTIKSVSNGATVRIGTMDWLGQSEFTNPTIYWSSLSSAISEVVFSKNATVRLLVSYWTHFVEGTDPYLKSLLYSNILCNSSKFNDCFGKVEIKYYVVPGYNETGPALYHNRTRTENRYPSFTRVQHGKYAVSDVRAHIGTSNLGWDYFYVTSGVSFGTYNPAIVKQLQEVFDADWNSPYTLPVKAIQDGPTFSS
;
A
#
# COMPACT_ATOMS: atom_id res chain seq x y z
N MET A 1 77.36 -47.33 -11.47
CA MET A 1 76.29 -48.15 -12.09
C MET A 1 74.95 -47.55 -11.65
N LYS A 2 74.25 -46.86 -12.53
CA LYS A 2 72.96 -46.25 -12.33
C LYS A 2 71.87 -47.26 -12.62
N LYS A 3 70.94 -47.52 -11.68
CA LYS A 3 69.71 -48.25 -11.95
C LYS A 3 68.54 -47.20 -11.96
N THR A 4 68.06 -46.92 -13.15
CA THR A 4 66.84 -46.20 -13.46
C THR A 4 65.65 -47.12 -13.10
N ARG A 5 64.73 -46.62 -12.24
CA ARG A 5 63.43 -47.26 -12.03
C ARG A 5 62.41 -46.59 -12.95
N SER A 6 61.91 -47.40 -13.87
CA SER A 6 60.73 -47.12 -14.68
C SER A 6 59.48 -47.12 -13.76
N LEU A 7 58.81 -45.96 -13.58
CA LEU A 7 57.47 -45.88 -13.00
C LEU A 7 56.45 -46.12 -14.12
N THR A 8 55.75 -47.19 -13.98
CA THR A 8 54.77 -47.66 -14.94
C THR A 8 53.54 -46.72 -15.06
N VAL A 9 53.24 -46.41 -16.30
CA VAL A 9 52.13 -45.59 -16.78
C VAL A 9 50.72 -46.12 -16.33
N THR A 10 50.65 -47.29 -15.76
CA THR A 10 49.43 -47.98 -15.34
C THR A 10 48.76 -47.40 -14.09
N THR A 11 49.49 -46.66 -13.24
CA THR A 11 48.94 -46.12 -11.99
C THR A 11 48.22 -44.78 -12.21
N ILE A 12 48.48 -44.06 -13.29
CA ILE A 12 47.85 -42.75 -13.60
C ILE A 12 46.48 -42.97 -14.26
N PHE A 13 46.29 -44.03 -15.02
CA PHE A 13 45.01 -44.34 -15.65
C PHE A 13 43.93 -44.83 -14.64
N SER A 14 44.33 -45.50 -13.59
CA SER A 14 43.38 -45.96 -12.55
C SER A 14 42.91 -44.81 -11.66
N ALA A 15 43.73 -43.79 -11.41
CA ALA A 15 43.37 -42.62 -10.63
C ALA A 15 42.42 -41.66 -11.39
N LEU A 16 42.59 -41.54 -12.70
CA LEU A 16 41.70 -40.73 -13.57
C LEU A 16 40.33 -41.41 -13.78
N LEU A 17 40.25 -42.77 -13.86
CA LEU A 17 38.98 -43.47 -13.95
C LEU A 17 38.19 -43.41 -12.64
N PHE A 18 38.84 -43.40 -11.47
CA PHE A 18 38.17 -43.23 -10.17
C PHE A 18 37.63 -41.80 -9.98
N PHE A 19 38.30 -40.79 -10.54
CA PHE A 19 37.82 -39.41 -10.47
C PHE A 19 36.60 -39.17 -11.39
N PHE A 20 36.52 -39.81 -12.54
CA PHE A 20 35.36 -39.75 -13.44
C PHE A 20 34.14 -40.53 -12.92
N PHE A 21 34.33 -41.61 -12.18
CA PHE A 21 33.22 -42.36 -11.58
C PHE A 21 32.61 -41.68 -10.35
N PHE A 22 33.37 -40.84 -9.61
CA PHE A 22 32.84 -40.06 -8.48
C PHE A 22 32.07 -38.81 -8.91
N ILE A 23 32.33 -38.26 -10.11
CA ILE A 23 31.59 -37.11 -10.63
C ILE A 23 30.21 -37.51 -11.16
N SER A 24 29.97 -38.76 -11.49
CA SER A 24 28.67 -39.24 -12.02
C SER A 24 27.66 -39.62 -10.92
N GLN A 25 28.02 -39.56 -9.64
CA GLN A 25 27.13 -39.85 -8.51
C GLN A 25 26.66 -38.64 -7.72
N PHE A 26 27.01 -37.42 -8.16
CA PHE A 26 26.32 -36.27 -7.64
C PHE A 26 24.94 -36.24 -8.31
N PRO A 27 23.83 -36.22 -7.52
CA PRO A 27 22.53 -36.01 -8.10
C PRO A 27 22.61 -34.72 -8.91
N PRO A 28 21.93 -34.63 -10.06
CA PRO A 28 21.92 -33.40 -10.84
C PRO A 28 21.56 -32.29 -9.86
N VAL A 29 22.44 -31.29 -9.74
CA VAL A 29 22.12 -30.05 -9.04
C VAL A 29 20.82 -29.60 -9.67
N LEU A 30 19.72 -29.82 -8.95
CA LEU A 30 18.42 -29.28 -9.30
C LEU A 30 18.69 -27.81 -9.57
N SER A 31 18.74 -27.45 -10.82
CA SER A 31 18.71 -26.05 -11.23
C SER A 31 17.37 -25.55 -10.68
N PHE A 32 17.41 -25.00 -9.48
CA PHE A 32 16.33 -24.15 -9.03
C PHE A 32 16.24 -23.06 -10.07
N THR A 33 15.35 -23.24 -11.04
CA THR A 33 14.89 -22.14 -11.86
C THR A 33 14.42 -21.11 -10.84
N ARG A 34 15.23 -20.07 -10.61
CA ARG A 34 14.87 -18.94 -9.76
C ARG A 34 13.48 -18.51 -10.22
N SER A 35 12.46 -18.77 -9.40
CA SER A 35 11.13 -18.28 -9.70
C SER A 35 11.28 -16.77 -9.84
N GLN A 36 11.02 -16.28 -11.05
CA GLN A 36 11.18 -14.86 -11.32
C GLN A 36 10.04 -14.13 -10.61
N CYS A 37 10.39 -13.30 -9.64
CA CYS A 37 9.44 -12.38 -9.04
C CYS A 37 8.95 -11.42 -10.12
N LYS A 38 7.63 -11.34 -10.32
CA LYS A 38 6.98 -10.49 -11.34
C LYS A 38 6.02 -9.52 -10.66
N GLY A 39 5.90 -8.32 -11.21
CA GLY A 39 5.03 -7.28 -10.67
C GLY A 39 4.18 -6.61 -11.75
N TRP A 40 2.96 -6.29 -11.40
CA TRP A 40 2.01 -5.55 -12.23
C TRP A 40 1.31 -4.48 -11.43
N LEU A 41 1.15 -3.29 -12.02
CA LEU A 41 0.21 -2.32 -11.48
C LEU A 41 -1.21 -2.86 -11.59
N VAL A 42 -2.04 -2.49 -10.63
CA VAL A 42 -3.42 -2.95 -10.50
C VAL A 42 -4.33 -1.74 -10.30
N GLN A 43 -5.41 -1.64 -11.05
CA GLN A 43 -6.35 -0.52 -10.93
C GLN A 43 -7.81 -0.98 -10.91
N SER A 44 -8.64 -0.16 -10.26
CA SER A 44 -10.07 -0.06 -10.52
C SER A 44 -10.37 1.33 -11.07
N ILE A 45 -11.27 1.39 -12.05
CA ILE A 45 -11.79 2.64 -12.61
C ILE A 45 -13.29 2.63 -12.39
N PRO A 46 -13.87 3.71 -11.81
CA PRO A 46 -15.31 3.83 -11.65
C PRO A 46 -16.05 3.69 -12.98
N THR A 47 -17.23 3.08 -12.95
CA THR A 47 -18.13 3.10 -14.10
C THR A 47 -18.48 4.55 -14.50
N ASP A 48 -18.99 4.76 -15.69
CA ASP A 48 -19.37 6.07 -16.22
C ASP A 48 -18.20 7.07 -16.36
N MET A 49 -16.98 6.55 -16.57
CA MET A 49 -15.79 7.33 -16.94
C MET A 49 -15.25 6.91 -18.31
N PRO A 50 -15.98 7.12 -19.41
CA PRO A 50 -15.65 6.53 -20.71
C PRO A 50 -14.34 7.03 -21.33
N GLN A 51 -13.84 8.18 -20.86
CA GLN A 51 -12.59 8.78 -21.35
C GLN A 51 -11.36 8.31 -20.58
N LEU A 52 -11.54 7.44 -19.59
CA LEU A 52 -10.46 6.83 -18.83
C LEU A 52 -10.50 5.32 -18.96
N GLN A 53 -9.40 4.74 -19.42
CA GLN A 53 -9.23 3.29 -19.55
C GLN A 53 -7.99 2.84 -18.80
N LEU A 54 -7.91 1.54 -18.50
CA LEU A 54 -6.68 0.96 -17.95
C LEU A 54 -5.53 1.19 -18.93
N VAL A 55 -4.42 1.68 -18.40
CA VAL A 55 -3.17 1.77 -19.15
C VAL A 55 -2.73 0.35 -19.53
N GLN A 56 -2.11 0.22 -20.70
CA GLN A 56 -1.68 -1.07 -21.20
C GLN A 56 -0.79 -1.82 -20.20
N GLY A 57 -1.13 -3.07 -19.93
CA GLY A 57 -0.41 -3.93 -18.98
C GLY A 57 -0.79 -3.74 -17.50
N VAL A 58 -1.66 -2.80 -17.17
CA VAL A 58 -2.26 -2.66 -15.83
C VAL A 58 -3.40 -3.65 -15.68
N LEU A 59 -3.43 -4.35 -14.53
CA LEU A 59 -4.44 -5.38 -14.26
C LEU A 59 -5.67 -4.81 -13.55
N SER A 60 -6.79 -5.51 -13.67
CA SER A 60 -8.00 -5.20 -12.89
C SER A 60 -7.86 -5.69 -11.45
N THR A 61 -8.25 -4.87 -10.46
CA THR A 61 -8.24 -5.25 -9.04
C THR A 61 -9.10 -6.50 -8.79
N ARG A 62 -10.28 -6.56 -9.39
CA ARG A 62 -11.18 -7.73 -9.29
C ARG A 62 -10.48 -9.01 -9.73
N ASP A 63 -9.81 -9.00 -10.87
CA ASP A 63 -9.17 -10.19 -11.42
C ASP A 63 -8.01 -10.65 -10.54
N VAL A 64 -7.20 -9.71 -10.04
CA VAL A 64 -6.09 -10.01 -9.13
C VAL A 64 -6.59 -10.64 -7.83
N PHE A 65 -7.68 -10.14 -7.23
CA PHE A 65 -8.25 -10.71 -6.01
C PHE A 65 -8.81 -12.12 -6.25
N VAL A 66 -9.51 -12.31 -7.37
CA VAL A 66 -10.01 -13.65 -7.78
C VAL A 66 -8.84 -14.62 -8.02
N TRP A 67 -7.75 -14.19 -8.64
CA TRP A 67 -6.58 -15.04 -8.86
C TRP A 67 -5.85 -15.38 -7.56
N LEU A 68 -5.65 -14.41 -6.66
CA LEU A 68 -5.02 -14.65 -5.36
C LEU A 68 -5.78 -15.70 -4.55
N ALA A 69 -7.10 -15.60 -4.45
CA ALA A 69 -7.93 -16.59 -3.77
C ALA A 69 -8.01 -17.91 -4.55
N GLY A 70 -8.25 -17.84 -5.87
CA GLY A 70 -8.44 -19.01 -6.71
C GLY A 70 -7.21 -19.90 -6.83
N ASN A 71 -6.01 -19.31 -6.83
CA ASN A 71 -4.74 -20.01 -6.95
C ASN A 71 -4.10 -20.38 -5.61
N SER A 72 -4.69 -19.97 -4.49
CA SER A 72 -4.24 -20.38 -3.16
C SER A 72 -4.46 -21.89 -2.97
N THR A 73 -3.42 -22.57 -2.50
CA THR A 73 -3.41 -24.02 -2.24
C THR A 73 -3.15 -24.39 -0.80
N ARG A 74 -2.47 -23.55 -0.04
CA ARG A 74 -2.09 -23.80 1.36
C ARG A 74 -2.61 -22.73 2.30
N ARG A 75 -2.41 -21.45 1.97
CA ARG A 75 -2.75 -20.34 2.84
C ARG A 75 -3.12 -19.09 2.06
N LEU A 76 -4.12 -18.38 2.58
CA LEU A 76 -4.55 -17.06 2.14
C LEU A 76 -4.67 -16.14 3.35
N ASP A 77 -3.83 -15.11 3.42
CA ASP A 77 -3.84 -14.10 4.47
C ASP A 77 -4.36 -12.78 3.91
N ILE A 78 -5.35 -12.17 4.57
CA ILE A 78 -5.95 -10.90 4.15
C ILE A 78 -5.98 -9.92 5.31
N ILE A 79 -5.42 -8.72 5.10
CA ILE A 79 -5.65 -7.56 5.98
C ILE A 79 -6.64 -6.64 5.28
N ALA A 80 -7.68 -6.27 5.97
CA ALA A 80 -8.72 -5.37 5.48
C ALA A 80 -9.09 -4.32 6.54
N GLN A 81 -9.50 -3.15 6.07
CA GLN A 81 -10.12 -2.18 6.96
C GLN A 81 -11.54 -2.62 7.31
N TYR A 82 -12.32 -3.01 6.31
CA TYR A 82 -13.70 -3.48 6.44
C TYR A 82 -14.07 -4.39 5.27
N TRP A 83 -15.26 -5.02 5.34
CA TRP A 83 -15.77 -5.94 4.35
C TRP A 83 -17.17 -5.55 3.89
N GLU A 84 -17.37 -5.39 2.60
CA GLU A 84 -18.64 -5.15 1.93
C GLU A 84 -18.55 -5.65 0.47
N LEU A 85 -18.05 -6.90 0.27
CA LEU A 85 -17.96 -7.52 -1.06
C LEU A 85 -19.35 -7.89 -1.61
N LEU A 86 -20.28 -8.21 -0.73
CA LEU A 86 -21.67 -8.53 -1.06
C LEU A 86 -22.52 -7.28 -0.89
N ALA A 87 -23.21 -6.86 -1.95
CA ALA A 87 -24.11 -5.72 -1.86
C ALA A 87 -25.30 -6.03 -0.93
N GLY A 88 -25.65 -5.07 -0.10
CA GLY A 88 -26.69 -5.20 0.94
C GLY A 88 -27.94 -4.34 0.72
N PRO A 89 -28.68 -4.47 -0.41
CA PRO A 89 -29.80 -3.57 -0.73
C PRO A 89 -30.99 -3.66 0.24
N ASN A 90 -31.09 -4.73 1.02
CA ASN A 90 -32.15 -4.96 1.99
C ASN A 90 -31.74 -4.65 3.44
N ASP A 91 -30.47 -4.33 3.70
CA ASP A 91 -29.99 -3.94 5.02
C ASP A 91 -29.98 -2.41 5.16
N SER A 92 -30.87 -1.86 5.99
CA SER A 92 -30.99 -0.41 6.22
C SER A 92 -29.71 0.24 6.80
N ARG A 93 -28.76 -0.57 7.23
CA ARG A 93 -27.44 -0.13 7.73
C ARG A 93 -26.39 -0.11 6.64
N SER A 94 -26.63 -0.73 5.49
CA SER A 94 -25.73 -0.72 4.35
C SER A 94 -25.84 0.58 3.54
N GLY A 95 -24.73 1.02 2.98
CA GLY A 95 -24.68 2.09 1.97
C GLY A 95 -25.46 1.79 0.69
N ASP A 96 -25.81 0.52 0.49
CA ASP A 96 -26.52 0.00 -0.69
C ASP A 96 -28.04 -0.06 -0.49
N TYR A 97 -28.54 0.30 0.69
CA TYR A 97 -29.95 0.17 1.04
C TYR A 97 -30.86 0.89 0.05
N GLY A 98 -31.85 0.15 -0.45
CA GLY A 98 -32.90 0.66 -1.32
C GLY A 98 -32.55 0.75 -2.81
N TYR A 99 -31.32 0.41 -3.20
CA TYR A 99 -31.01 0.24 -4.63
C TYR A 99 -31.60 -1.07 -5.16
N SER A 100 -32.03 -1.07 -6.42
CA SER A 100 -32.47 -2.30 -7.08
C SER A 100 -31.28 -3.21 -7.40
N ASN A 101 -31.52 -4.52 -7.50
CA ASN A 101 -30.50 -5.46 -7.95
C ASN A 101 -29.99 -5.14 -9.37
N GLU A 102 -30.84 -4.54 -10.21
CA GLU A 102 -30.47 -4.12 -11.55
C GLU A 102 -29.50 -2.93 -11.51
N ASP A 103 -29.75 -1.94 -10.66
CA ASP A 103 -28.85 -0.79 -10.49
C ASP A 103 -27.52 -1.24 -9.90
N LEU A 104 -27.52 -2.07 -8.86
CA LEU A 104 -26.31 -2.62 -8.26
C LEU A 104 -25.48 -3.42 -9.28
N LYS A 105 -26.13 -4.17 -10.18
CA LYS A 105 -25.46 -4.87 -11.28
C LYS A 105 -24.85 -3.89 -12.29
N LYS A 106 -25.55 -2.81 -12.64
CA LYS A 106 -25.00 -1.73 -13.51
C LYS A 106 -23.80 -1.06 -12.85
N PHE A 107 -23.82 -0.86 -11.54
CA PHE A 107 -22.68 -0.35 -10.77
C PHE A 107 -21.53 -1.36 -10.65
N GLY A 108 -21.74 -2.62 -10.97
CA GLY A 108 -20.69 -3.66 -10.95
C GLY A 108 -20.57 -4.40 -9.62
N ALA A 109 -21.62 -4.44 -8.79
CA ALA A 109 -21.62 -5.16 -7.52
C ALA A 109 -21.34 -6.67 -7.66
N ASN A 110 -21.64 -7.27 -8.83
CA ASN A 110 -21.26 -8.64 -9.13
C ASN A 110 -19.76 -8.91 -9.03
N LYS A 111 -18.89 -7.91 -9.21
CA LYS A 111 -17.44 -8.07 -9.05
C LYS A 111 -17.06 -8.41 -7.62
N GLY A 112 -17.76 -7.85 -6.63
CA GLY A 112 -17.57 -8.20 -5.22
C GLY A 112 -17.97 -9.63 -4.92
N TYR A 113 -19.13 -10.07 -5.46
CA TYR A 113 -19.55 -11.47 -5.36
C TYR A 113 -18.54 -12.45 -5.95
N ASP A 114 -17.91 -12.11 -7.08
CA ASP A 114 -16.87 -12.96 -7.69
C ASP A 114 -15.68 -13.14 -6.76
N VAL A 115 -15.25 -12.06 -6.08
CA VAL A 115 -14.14 -12.11 -5.12
C VAL A 115 -14.53 -12.88 -3.86
N TYR A 116 -15.70 -12.61 -3.28
CA TYR A 116 -16.21 -13.34 -2.13
C TYR A 116 -16.29 -14.84 -2.39
N SER A 117 -16.90 -15.22 -3.51
CA SER A 117 -17.03 -16.62 -3.95
C SER A 117 -15.66 -17.29 -4.18
N ALA A 118 -14.67 -16.55 -4.65
CA ALA A 118 -13.30 -17.09 -4.81
C ALA A 118 -12.64 -17.40 -3.45
N ILE A 119 -12.84 -16.53 -2.44
CA ILE A 119 -12.35 -16.76 -1.07
C ILE A 119 -13.09 -17.96 -0.43
N GLU A 120 -14.41 -18.00 -0.56
CA GLU A 120 -15.23 -19.10 -0.06
C GLU A 120 -14.77 -20.44 -0.65
N LYS A 121 -14.63 -20.54 -1.95
CA LYS A 121 -14.11 -21.73 -2.64
C LYS A 121 -12.69 -22.09 -2.21
N ALA A 122 -11.82 -21.11 -1.89
CA ALA A 122 -10.50 -21.40 -1.34
C ALA A 122 -10.63 -22.06 0.04
N ALA A 123 -11.48 -21.53 0.91
CA ALA A 123 -11.76 -22.13 2.21
C ALA A 123 -12.34 -23.56 2.09
N ASP A 124 -13.26 -23.79 1.16
CA ASP A 124 -13.86 -25.11 0.89
C ASP A 124 -12.86 -26.13 0.35
N ARG A 125 -11.77 -25.67 -0.27
CA ARG A 125 -10.60 -26.51 -0.66
C ARG A 125 -9.61 -26.77 0.47
N ASN A 126 -9.97 -26.44 1.73
CA ASN A 126 -9.07 -26.55 2.90
C ASN A 126 -7.85 -25.63 2.87
N VAL A 127 -7.88 -24.54 2.12
CA VAL A 127 -6.88 -23.49 2.25
C VAL A 127 -7.02 -22.86 3.65
N ASN A 128 -5.90 -22.68 4.35
CA ASN A 128 -5.91 -21.96 5.64
C ASN A 128 -6.09 -20.47 5.37
N VAL A 129 -7.29 -19.95 5.61
CA VAL A 129 -7.63 -18.55 5.39
C VAL A 129 -7.54 -17.79 6.71
N ARG A 130 -6.76 -16.70 6.74
CA ARG A 130 -6.63 -15.85 7.93
C ARG A 130 -6.99 -14.42 7.59
N LEU A 131 -7.95 -13.88 8.32
CA LEU A 131 -8.53 -12.56 8.11
C LEU A 131 -8.24 -11.68 9.32
N VAL A 132 -7.62 -10.52 9.09
CA VAL A 132 -7.42 -9.47 10.10
C VAL A 132 -8.13 -8.22 9.63
N SER A 133 -9.12 -7.75 10.40
CA SER A 133 -9.93 -6.59 10.07
C SER A 133 -9.94 -5.57 11.20
N HIS A 134 -10.24 -4.30 10.86
CA HIS A 134 -10.46 -3.30 11.90
C HIS A 134 -11.75 -3.59 12.66
N SER A 135 -11.70 -3.44 13.98
CA SER A 135 -12.85 -3.56 14.86
C SER A 135 -13.65 -2.25 14.93
N GLY A 136 -14.98 -2.35 14.87
CA GLY A 136 -15.88 -1.26 15.25
C GLY A 136 -16.14 -0.19 14.18
N VAL A 137 -15.76 -0.39 12.91
CA VAL A 137 -16.02 0.61 11.87
C VAL A 137 -17.52 0.74 11.60
N TYR A 138 -18.20 -0.36 11.33
CA TYR A 138 -19.67 -0.39 11.13
C TYR A 138 -20.24 -1.77 11.46
N PRO A 139 -21.50 -1.85 11.93
CA PRO A 139 -22.12 -3.11 12.36
C PRO A 139 -22.21 -4.18 11.26
N THR A 140 -22.33 -3.77 10.00
CA THR A 140 -22.47 -4.67 8.85
C THR A 140 -21.13 -5.24 8.36
N PHE A 141 -20.02 -4.56 8.62
CA PHE A 141 -18.72 -4.87 8.03
C PHE A 141 -18.02 -6.10 8.63
N GLY A 142 -18.50 -6.61 9.75
CA GLY A 142 -17.99 -7.85 10.35
C GLY A 142 -18.72 -9.11 9.90
N LYS A 143 -19.82 -8.99 9.12
CA LYS A 143 -20.67 -10.12 8.76
C LYS A 143 -19.96 -11.09 7.79
N GLU A 144 -19.44 -10.60 6.70
CA GLU A 144 -18.81 -11.45 5.67
C GLU A 144 -17.64 -12.28 6.20
N PRO A 145 -16.68 -11.73 6.99
CA PRO A 145 -15.64 -12.55 7.62
C PRO A 145 -16.18 -13.60 8.58
N ALA A 146 -17.26 -13.28 9.30
CA ALA A 146 -17.91 -14.22 10.21
C ALA A 146 -18.62 -15.35 9.43
N ASP A 147 -19.31 -15.02 8.34
CA ASP A 147 -19.97 -15.98 7.45
C ASP A 147 -18.92 -16.91 6.79
N LEU A 148 -17.80 -16.37 6.34
CA LEU A 148 -16.69 -17.17 5.80
C LEU A 148 -16.11 -18.13 6.83
N ALA A 149 -16.04 -17.75 8.09
CA ALA A 149 -15.51 -18.60 9.17
C ALA A 149 -16.54 -19.61 9.70
N SER A 150 -17.83 -19.38 9.47
CA SER A 150 -18.90 -20.23 9.99
C SER A 150 -18.81 -21.65 9.43
N GLY A 151 -18.65 -22.64 10.33
CA GLY A 151 -18.53 -24.04 9.97
C GLY A 151 -17.20 -24.44 9.28
N ARG A 152 -16.23 -23.53 9.18
CA ARG A 152 -14.93 -23.75 8.52
C ARG A 152 -13.77 -23.58 9.51
N PRO A 153 -13.26 -24.65 10.13
CA PRO A 153 -12.18 -24.59 11.13
C PRO A 153 -10.85 -24.10 10.55
N ASN A 154 -10.69 -24.13 9.23
CA ASN A 154 -9.55 -23.60 8.49
C ASN A 154 -9.65 -22.11 8.16
N VAL A 155 -10.71 -21.42 8.62
CA VAL A 155 -10.86 -19.96 8.48
C VAL A 155 -10.75 -19.29 9.84
N GLN A 156 -9.71 -18.49 10.02
CA GLN A 156 -9.49 -17.67 11.21
C GLN A 156 -9.91 -16.23 10.92
N ASN A 157 -10.95 -15.75 11.59
CA ASN A 157 -11.39 -14.37 11.55
C ASN A 157 -11.03 -13.66 12.84
N VAL A 158 -10.29 -12.55 12.73
CA VAL A 158 -9.81 -11.76 13.86
C VAL A 158 -10.05 -10.28 13.61
N THR A 159 -10.50 -9.57 14.64
CA THR A 159 -10.64 -8.12 14.62
C THR A 159 -9.64 -7.46 15.56
N LEU A 160 -9.12 -6.30 15.17
CA LEU A 160 -8.16 -5.52 15.94
C LEU A 160 -8.60 -4.06 16.02
N LEU A 161 -8.74 -3.54 17.23
CA LEU A 161 -8.93 -2.12 17.49
C LEU A 161 -7.56 -1.48 17.75
N LEU A 162 -6.97 -0.88 16.72
CA LEU A 162 -5.62 -0.34 16.81
C LEU A 162 -5.55 0.90 17.74
N GLY A 163 -6.67 1.63 17.89
CA GLY A 163 -6.79 2.75 18.83
C GLY A 163 -6.52 2.36 20.29
N ASP A 164 -6.74 1.11 20.67
CA ASP A 164 -6.39 0.61 22.01
C ASP A 164 -4.86 0.58 22.25
N TRP A 165 -4.08 0.54 21.18
CA TRP A 165 -2.62 0.50 21.21
C TRP A 165 -1.97 1.86 21.09
N TYR A 166 -2.58 2.79 20.32
CA TYR A 166 -2.00 4.09 20.01
C TYR A 166 -2.84 5.27 20.49
N GLY A 167 -4.00 5.00 21.10
CA GLY A 167 -4.95 6.04 21.54
C GLY A 167 -5.89 6.51 20.44
N SER A 168 -5.52 6.33 19.18
CA SER A 168 -6.32 6.55 17.97
C SER A 168 -5.81 5.62 16.85
N GLY A 169 -6.33 5.78 15.64
CA GLY A 169 -5.90 5.00 14.48
C GLY A 169 -6.65 3.70 14.27
N ILE A 170 -6.51 3.18 13.06
CA ILE A 170 -7.29 2.04 12.55
C ILE A 170 -6.39 1.03 11.83
N VAL A 171 -6.88 -0.20 11.64
CA VAL A 171 -6.30 -1.13 10.67
C VAL A 171 -6.72 -0.66 9.28
N HIS A 172 -5.81 0.01 8.56
CA HIS A 172 -6.10 0.61 7.25
C HIS A 172 -5.34 -0.05 6.10
N SER A 173 -4.47 -1.00 6.39
CA SER A 173 -3.75 -1.76 5.36
C SER A 173 -4.71 -2.61 4.53
N LYS A 174 -4.46 -2.72 3.22
CA LYS A 174 -5.16 -3.59 2.29
C LYS A 174 -4.12 -4.48 1.63
N VAL A 175 -3.99 -5.69 2.17
CA VAL A 175 -2.91 -6.61 1.83
C VAL A 175 -3.48 -8.03 1.67
N TRP A 176 -3.03 -8.71 0.62
CA TRP A 176 -3.28 -10.11 0.41
C TRP A 176 -1.96 -10.86 0.27
N ILE A 177 -1.85 -12.04 0.89
CA ILE A 177 -0.70 -12.93 0.74
C ILE A 177 -1.23 -14.32 0.42
N SER A 178 -0.86 -14.85 -0.75
CA SER A 178 -1.23 -16.21 -1.17
C SER A 178 0.00 -17.11 -1.14
N ASP A 179 -0.09 -18.22 -0.43
CA ASP A 179 0.90 -19.32 -0.38
C ASP A 179 2.33 -18.88 -0.01
N ASP A 180 2.50 -17.79 0.75
CA ASP A 180 3.81 -17.20 1.06
C ASP A 180 4.64 -16.80 -0.17
N ARG A 181 3.97 -16.51 -1.28
CA ARG A 181 4.61 -16.33 -2.58
C ARG A 181 4.08 -15.14 -3.36
N ASP A 182 2.77 -14.96 -3.38
CA ASP A 182 2.12 -13.93 -4.16
C ASP A 182 1.49 -12.90 -3.23
N VAL A 183 1.60 -11.61 -3.58
CA VAL A 183 1.20 -10.50 -2.70
C VAL A 183 0.46 -9.43 -3.48
N TYR A 184 -0.59 -8.87 -2.90
CA TYR A 184 -1.16 -7.59 -3.31
C TYR A 184 -0.99 -6.58 -2.19
N ILE A 185 -0.59 -5.36 -2.56
CA ILE A 185 -0.54 -4.17 -1.70
C ILE A 185 -1.16 -3.02 -2.48
N GLY A 186 -2.12 -2.32 -1.88
CA GLY A 186 -2.74 -1.19 -2.57
C GLY A 186 -3.86 -0.55 -1.78
N SER A 187 -4.63 0.28 -2.47
CA SER A 187 -5.66 1.10 -1.84
C SER A 187 -7.04 0.43 -1.75
N ALA A 188 -7.31 -0.64 -2.52
CA ALA A 188 -8.63 -1.25 -2.65
C ALA A 188 -9.07 -1.98 -1.38
N ASN A 189 -10.19 -1.55 -0.80
CA ASN A 189 -10.86 -2.22 0.31
C ASN A 189 -11.52 -3.54 -0.14
N GLN A 190 -11.90 -4.39 0.81
CA GLN A 190 -12.70 -5.58 0.58
C GLN A 190 -14.18 -5.18 0.38
N ASP A 191 -14.43 -4.46 -0.69
CA ASP A 191 -15.68 -3.78 -0.98
C ASP A 191 -15.95 -3.83 -2.49
N TRP A 192 -17.15 -4.23 -2.90
CA TRP A 192 -17.51 -4.24 -4.31
C TRP A 192 -17.38 -2.86 -4.96
N LYS A 193 -17.57 -1.78 -4.18
CA LYS A 193 -17.40 -0.40 -4.65
C LYS A 193 -15.96 -0.10 -5.03
N SER A 194 -14.98 -0.61 -4.26
CA SER A 194 -13.55 -0.52 -4.59
C SER A 194 -13.18 -1.23 -5.89
N LEU A 195 -14.01 -2.17 -6.36
CA LEU A 195 -13.76 -2.90 -7.60
C LEU A 195 -14.39 -2.25 -8.84
N SER A 196 -15.30 -1.28 -8.66
CA SER A 196 -16.11 -0.75 -9.77
C SER A 196 -16.59 0.70 -9.65
N GLN A 197 -16.57 1.31 -8.47
CA GLN A 197 -17.11 2.66 -8.22
C GLN A 197 -16.09 3.63 -7.63
N VAL A 198 -14.94 3.12 -7.22
CA VAL A 198 -13.83 3.87 -6.64
C VAL A 198 -12.61 3.68 -7.53
N LYS A 199 -11.84 4.76 -7.73
CA LYS A 199 -10.57 4.65 -8.46
C LYS A 199 -9.47 4.22 -7.50
N GLU A 200 -8.98 3.00 -7.70
CA GLU A 200 -7.98 2.37 -6.86
C GLU A 200 -6.65 2.16 -7.61
N LEU A 201 -5.57 2.06 -6.85
CA LEU A 201 -4.26 1.67 -7.36
C LEU A 201 -3.57 0.72 -6.38
N GLY A 202 -2.92 -0.29 -6.92
CA GLY A 202 -2.12 -1.25 -6.17
C GLY A 202 -1.03 -1.88 -7.02
N ILE A 203 -0.30 -2.80 -6.40
CA ILE A 203 0.70 -3.64 -7.03
C ILE A 203 0.40 -5.12 -6.74
N TYR A 204 0.44 -5.96 -7.74
CA TYR A 204 0.39 -7.42 -7.63
C TYR A 204 1.77 -8.00 -7.92
N LEU A 205 2.29 -8.78 -6.99
CA LEU A 205 3.58 -9.42 -7.05
C LEU A 205 3.38 -10.93 -7.00
N THR A 206 3.92 -11.67 -7.97
CA THR A 206 3.82 -13.13 -8.01
C THR A 206 5.19 -13.79 -8.12
N GLY A 207 5.35 -14.96 -7.49
CA GLY A 207 6.64 -15.64 -7.41
C GLY A 207 7.66 -14.89 -6.56
N CYS A 208 7.22 -14.11 -5.57
CA CYS A 208 8.03 -13.21 -4.75
C CYS A 208 8.13 -13.66 -3.27
N PRO A 209 8.64 -14.86 -2.96
CA PRO A 209 8.58 -15.40 -1.59
C PRO A 209 9.31 -14.54 -0.55
N LYS A 210 10.35 -13.81 -0.92
CA LYS A 210 11.04 -12.90 0.00
C LYS A 210 10.15 -11.73 0.42
N ILE A 211 9.45 -11.10 -0.54
CA ILE A 211 8.52 -10.02 -0.23
C ILE A 211 7.37 -10.56 0.60
N ALA A 212 6.78 -11.68 0.18
CA ALA A 212 5.70 -12.33 0.91
C ALA A 212 6.09 -12.63 2.37
N ALA A 213 7.32 -13.11 2.61
CA ALA A 213 7.81 -13.38 3.96
C ALA A 213 7.83 -12.13 4.84
N HIS A 214 8.25 -10.97 4.30
CA HIS A 214 8.28 -9.72 5.07
C HIS A 214 6.90 -9.15 5.32
N VAL A 215 6.04 -9.14 4.31
CA VAL A 215 4.65 -8.70 4.45
C VAL A 215 3.90 -9.61 5.44
N LYS A 216 4.25 -10.91 5.44
CA LYS A 216 3.71 -11.87 6.40
C LYS A 216 4.12 -11.58 7.85
N VAL A 217 5.35 -11.12 8.09
CA VAL A 217 5.77 -10.70 9.45
C VAL A 217 4.86 -9.58 9.95
N TYR A 218 4.56 -8.60 9.10
CA TYR A 218 3.63 -7.53 9.43
C TYR A 218 2.22 -8.06 9.69
N PHE A 219 1.70 -8.95 8.86
CA PHE A 219 0.43 -9.62 9.05
C PHE A 219 0.38 -10.37 10.40
N ASP A 220 1.40 -11.18 10.68
CA ASP A 220 1.47 -11.97 11.91
C ASP A 220 1.56 -11.08 13.16
N ASN A 221 2.16 -9.90 13.07
CA ASN A 221 2.18 -8.91 14.15
C ASN A 221 0.78 -8.34 14.43
N LEU A 222 0.06 -7.92 13.40
CA LEU A 222 -1.33 -7.47 13.57
C LEU A 222 -2.22 -8.58 14.14
N LEU A 223 -2.08 -9.79 13.62
CA LEU A 223 -2.83 -10.95 14.11
C LEU A 223 -2.56 -11.20 15.60
N LYS A 224 -1.31 -11.11 16.04
CA LYS A 224 -0.93 -11.34 17.44
C LYS A 224 -1.38 -10.21 18.36
N LEU A 225 -1.34 -8.94 17.90
CA LEU A 225 -1.86 -7.83 18.68
C LEU A 225 -3.32 -8.05 19.07
N ALA A 226 -4.12 -8.64 18.19
CA ALA A 226 -5.53 -8.90 18.45
C ALA A 226 -5.78 -9.91 19.59
N PHE A 227 -4.77 -10.70 19.98
CA PHE A 227 -4.85 -11.66 21.09
C PHE A 227 -4.18 -11.15 22.37
N LEU A 228 -3.54 -9.99 22.34
CA LEU A 228 -2.88 -9.40 23.50
C LEU A 228 -3.80 -8.38 24.18
N ASN A 229 -3.66 -8.28 25.50
CA ASN A 229 -4.34 -7.23 26.25
C ASN A 229 -3.54 -5.91 26.14
N PRO A 230 -4.07 -4.85 25.50
CA PRO A 230 -3.36 -3.59 25.34
C PRO A 230 -2.93 -2.96 26.66
N THR A 231 -3.67 -3.19 27.76
CA THR A 231 -3.34 -2.64 29.10
C THR A 231 -1.98 -3.11 29.62
N ASP A 232 -1.56 -4.32 29.25
CA ASP A 232 -0.28 -4.89 29.72
C ASP A 232 0.91 -4.44 28.86
N TYR A 233 0.65 -3.99 27.65
CA TYR A 233 1.69 -3.73 26.64
C TYR A 233 1.67 -2.32 26.06
N THR A 234 0.95 -1.38 26.68
CA THR A 234 0.96 0.03 26.26
C THR A 234 1.45 0.92 27.40
N ARG A 235 1.90 2.11 27.04
CA ARG A 235 2.24 3.19 27.97
C ARG A 235 1.90 4.54 27.38
N THR A 236 1.72 5.54 28.25
CA THR A 236 1.66 6.95 27.85
C THR A 236 3.06 7.53 27.96
N ILE A 237 3.45 8.26 26.94
CA ILE A 237 4.74 8.97 26.85
C ILE A 237 4.49 10.44 26.57
N PHE A 238 5.46 11.29 26.92
CA PHE A 238 5.53 12.64 26.38
C PHE A 238 6.41 12.62 25.13
N ASP A 239 5.82 12.96 24.00
CA ASP A 239 6.53 13.04 22.74
C ASP A 239 7.12 14.43 22.56
N HIS A 240 8.43 14.53 22.65
CA HIS A 240 9.15 15.79 22.54
C HIS A 240 9.12 16.41 21.13
N GLN A 241 8.94 15.60 20.10
CA GLN A 241 8.88 16.09 18.72
C GLN A 241 7.63 16.94 18.49
N TRP A 242 6.49 16.50 19.04
CA TRP A 242 5.20 17.18 18.85
C TRP A 242 4.64 17.81 20.12
N GLN A 243 5.42 17.81 21.23
CA GLN A 243 5.03 18.44 22.51
C GLN A 243 3.66 17.98 23.01
N THR A 244 3.38 16.67 22.90
CA THR A 244 2.09 16.07 23.27
C THR A 244 2.25 14.74 23.98
N GLN A 245 1.23 14.34 24.75
CA GLN A 245 1.17 13.00 25.30
C GLN A 245 0.58 12.05 24.27
N ARG A 246 1.23 10.89 24.10
CA ARG A 246 0.76 9.84 23.22
C ARG A 246 0.75 8.49 23.91
N LYS A 247 -0.25 7.67 23.60
CA LYS A 247 -0.27 6.24 23.92
C LYS A 247 0.50 5.50 22.83
N VAL A 248 1.40 4.62 23.24
CA VAL A 248 2.23 3.82 22.33
C VAL A 248 2.41 2.40 22.89
N PRO A 249 2.70 1.41 22.05
CA PRO A 249 3.18 0.12 22.52
C PRO A 249 4.42 0.27 23.40
N CYS A 250 4.52 -0.50 24.47
CA CYS A 250 5.62 -0.39 25.43
C CYS A 250 7.00 -0.72 24.84
N TRP A 251 7.04 -1.40 23.71
CA TRP A 251 8.27 -1.73 22.97
C TRP A 251 8.69 -0.66 21.94
N SER A 252 8.01 0.48 21.88
CA SER A 252 8.39 1.55 20.97
C SER A 252 9.77 2.08 21.30
N TYR A 253 10.74 1.85 20.43
CA TYR A 253 12.13 2.24 20.64
C TYR A 253 12.45 3.66 20.17
N PHE A 254 11.58 4.28 19.37
CA PHE A 254 11.78 5.67 18.92
C PHE A 254 11.84 6.68 20.05
N ILE A 255 11.28 6.32 21.19
CA ILE A 255 11.07 7.22 22.31
C ILE A 255 11.88 6.78 23.52
N ASP A 256 12.08 5.47 23.67
CA ASP A 256 12.88 4.87 24.72
C ASP A 256 13.37 3.50 24.24
N PRO A 257 14.67 3.35 23.95
CA PRO A 257 15.24 2.09 23.48
C PRO A 257 15.11 0.95 24.50
N GLU A 258 14.90 1.26 25.77
CA GLU A 258 14.63 0.28 26.81
C GLU A 258 13.12 0.07 26.96
N SER A 259 12.54 -0.80 26.15
CA SER A 259 11.12 -1.13 26.25
C SER A 259 10.74 -1.61 27.65
N ARG A 260 9.83 -0.88 28.31
CA ARG A 260 9.35 -1.20 29.66
C ARG A 260 7.92 -1.72 29.60
N CYS A 261 7.77 -2.96 29.18
CA CYS A 261 6.49 -3.64 29.27
C CYS A 261 6.24 -4.12 30.71
N ARG A 262 5.00 -4.08 31.15
CA ARG A 262 4.58 -4.67 32.45
C ARG A 262 4.73 -6.17 32.47
N SER A 263 4.52 -6.81 31.32
CA SER A 263 4.67 -8.25 31.13
C SER A 263 5.87 -8.54 30.23
N PRO A 264 6.43 -9.77 30.24
CA PRO A 264 7.47 -10.17 29.31
C PRO A 264 7.03 -9.92 27.86
N LEU A 265 7.95 -9.43 27.04
CA LEU A 265 7.66 -9.18 25.62
C LEU A 265 7.10 -10.44 24.93
N PRO A 266 6.07 -10.28 24.09
CA PRO A 266 5.52 -11.40 23.34
C PRO A 266 6.57 -12.11 22.49
N PRO A 267 6.45 -13.44 22.26
CA PRO A 267 7.42 -14.19 21.48
C PRO A 267 7.68 -13.66 20.08
N TYR A 268 6.67 -13.05 19.42
CA TYR A 268 6.85 -12.48 18.07
C TYR A 268 7.83 -11.32 18.01
N VAL A 269 7.92 -10.55 19.09
CA VAL A 269 8.90 -9.44 19.22
C VAL A 269 10.31 -10.01 19.26
N LYS A 270 10.53 -11.08 20.03
CA LYS A 270 11.80 -11.82 20.04
C LYS A 270 12.12 -12.43 18.68
N PHE A 271 11.09 -12.92 17.98
CA PHE A 271 11.26 -13.49 16.64
C PHE A 271 11.73 -12.44 15.62
N LEU A 272 11.18 -11.23 15.64
CA LEU A 272 11.66 -10.13 14.80
C LEU A 272 13.13 -9.78 15.07
N HIS A 273 13.56 -9.83 16.34
CA HIS A 273 14.95 -9.63 16.70
C HIS A 273 15.86 -10.78 16.26
N THR A 274 15.40 -12.03 16.32
CA THR A 274 16.20 -13.23 16.00
C THR A 274 16.28 -13.52 14.50
N LEU A 275 15.33 -13.08 13.69
CA LEU A 275 15.40 -13.20 12.24
C LEU A 275 16.55 -12.36 11.63
N GLY A 276 17.38 -11.72 12.50
CA GLY A 276 18.43 -10.85 12.06
C GLY A 276 17.85 -9.98 10.96
N TYR A 277 17.48 -8.83 11.25
CA TYR A 277 16.83 -7.88 10.38
C TYR A 277 17.03 -8.20 8.89
N PRO A 278 16.00 -8.62 8.18
CA PRO A 278 16.04 -8.46 6.76
C PRO A 278 16.18 -6.96 6.54
N ILE A 279 17.32 -6.57 6.07
CA ILE A 279 17.68 -5.19 5.86
C ILE A 279 16.80 -4.70 4.72
N ILE A 280 15.68 -4.08 5.06
CA ILE A 280 14.89 -3.34 4.07
C ILE A 280 15.58 -2.02 3.74
N SER A 281 16.55 -1.59 4.53
CA SER A 281 17.48 -0.52 4.12
C SER A 281 18.30 -0.91 2.89
N ASP A 282 18.57 -2.20 2.68
CA ASP A 282 19.11 -2.68 1.42
C ASP A 282 17.95 -3.11 0.52
N PRO A 283 17.71 -2.39 -0.57
CA PRO A 283 16.62 -2.70 -1.48
C PRO A 283 16.75 -4.14 -1.99
N TYR A 284 15.65 -4.91 -1.93
CA TYR A 284 15.63 -6.23 -2.56
C TYR A 284 15.88 -6.11 -4.04
N THR A 285 16.81 -6.91 -4.53
CA THR A 285 16.98 -7.08 -5.97
C THR A 285 15.86 -7.99 -6.47
N LEU A 286 14.93 -7.44 -7.23
CA LEU A 286 13.87 -8.17 -7.89
C LEU A 286 14.10 -8.19 -9.39
N ASN A 287 13.91 -9.36 -9.99
CA ASN A 287 13.69 -9.47 -11.43
C ASN A 287 12.19 -9.24 -11.68
N LEU A 288 11.79 -7.98 -11.86
CA LEU A 288 10.43 -7.65 -12.24
C LEU A 288 10.34 -7.60 -13.76
N SER A 289 9.52 -8.44 -14.34
CA SER A 289 9.16 -8.36 -15.75
C SER A 289 7.74 -7.82 -15.87
N ILE A 290 7.57 -6.68 -16.53
CA ILE A 290 6.27 -6.26 -17.02
C ILE A 290 6.12 -6.90 -18.39
N GLN A 291 5.15 -7.77 -18.53
CA GLN A 291 4.78 -8.29 -19.86
C GLN A 291 3.98 -7.21 -20.59
N THR A 292 4.65 -6.48 -21.46
CA THR A 292 3.95 -5.69 -22.48
C THR A 292 3.53 -6.64 -23.61
N PRO A 293 2.25 -6.69 -23.98
CA PRO A 293 1.82 -7.45 -25.14
C PRO A 293 2.59 -6.97 -26.39
N GLY A 294 3.35 -7.85 -27.01
CA GLY A 294 4.04 -7.58 -28.27
C GLY A 294 5.55 -7.40 -28.23
N ASN A 295 6.20 -7.29 -27.10
CA ASN A 295 7.66 -7.16 -27.03
C ASN A 295 8.33 -8.44 -26.51
N ARG A 296 8.99 -9.18 -27.42
CA ARG A 296 9.70 -10.44 -27.13
C ARG A 296 11.04 -10.27 -26.37
N LEU A 297 11.46 -9.06 -26.06
CA LEU A 297 12.65 -8.77 -25.27
C LEU A 297 12.25 -8.16 -23.93
N SER A 298 11.75 -8.98 -22.98
CA SER A 298 11.82 -8.58 -21.58
C SER A 298 13.28 -8.71 -21.17
N THR A 299 14.01 -7.61 -21.16
CA THR A 299 15.28 -7.54 -20.45
C THR A 299 14.98 -7.72 -18.97
N LEU A 300 15.22 -8.93 -18.47
CA LEU A 300 15.17 -9.25 -17.04
C LEU A 300 16.33 -8.55 -16.35
N LEU A 301 16.15 -7.26 -16.06
CA LEU A 301 17.11 -6.51 -15.26
C LEU A 301 16.77 -6.69 -13.78
N PRO A 302 17.73 -7.04 -12.93
CA PRO A 302 17.53 -7.01 -11.50
C PRO A 302 17.37 -5.56 -11.06
N HIS A 303 16.23 -5.24 -10.46
CA HIS A 303 15.94 -3.91 -9.93
C HIS A 303 15.63 -3.98 -8.46
N SER A 304 16.10 -3.00 -7.74
CA SER A 304 15.86 -2.87 -6.31
C SER A 304 14.40 -2.55 -6.02
N CYS A 305 13.89 -3.13 -4.94
CA CYS A 305 12.61 -2.74 -4.35
C CYS A 305 12.74 -2.65 -2.84
N TYR A 306 11.75 -2.09 -2.19
CA TYR A 306 11.66 -1.98 -0.73
C TYR A 306 10.21 -2.09 -0.29
N LEU A 307 10.04 -2.33 1.01
CA LEU A 307 8.77 -2.23 1.72
C LEU A 307 8.91 -1.16 2.79
N SER A 308 7.84 -0.44 3.06
CA SER A 308 7.73 0.47 4.19
C SER A 308 6.42 0.25 4.92
N PHE A 309 6.40 0.62 6.20
CA PHE A 309 5.30 0.25 7.08
C PHE A 309 4.98 1.40 8.04
N ALA A 310 3.72 1.41 8.47
CA ALA A 310 3.18 2.29 9.49
C ALA A 310 2.28 1.48 10.46
N PRO A 311 2.25 1.81 11.75
CA PRO A 311 3.26 2.57 12.48
C PRO A 311 4.59 1.83 12.56
N PRO A 312 5.70 2.54 12.74
CA PRO A 312 7.04 1.92 12.76
C PRO A 312 7.22 0.82 13.81
N GLU A 313 6.54 0.93 14.95
CA GLU A 313 6.63 -0.01 16.06
C GLU A 313 6.10 -1.42 15.72
N LEU A 314 5.24 -1.55 14.72
CA LEU A 314 4.77 -2.88 14.28
C LEU A 314 5.88 -3.75 13.71
N LEU A 315 7.02 -3.16 13.32
CA LEU A 315 8.18 -3.87 12.80
C LEU A 315 9.47 -3.59 13.58
N PHE A 316 9.37 -3.05 14.77
CA PHE A 316 10.54 -2.79 15.62
C PHE A 316 11.64 -1.94 14.96
N GLY A 317 11.21 -0.97 14.15
CA GLY A 317 12.03 0.15 13.76
C GLY A 317 13.26 -0.10 12.89
N ARG A 318 13.44 -1.27 12.34
CA ARG A 318 14.53 -1.50 11.37
C ARG A 318 14.08 -1.46 9.91
N TYR A 319 12.79 -1.38 9.70
CA TYR A 319 12.26 -1.12 8.37
C TYR A 319 12.15 0.38 8.16
N GLN A 320 12.18 0.80 6.92
CA GLN A 320 11.90 2.18 6.58
C GLN A 320 10.47 2.50 7.02
N SER A 321 10.28 3.59 7.76
CA SER A 321 8.93 4.08 8.04
C SER A 321 8.26 4.50 6.73
N ASP A 322 6.95 4.39 6.68
CA ASP A 322 6.21 4.75 5.46
C ASP A 322 6.39 6.25 5.14
N GLU A 323 6.38 7.12 6.14
CA GLU A 323 6.68 8.54 5.98
C GLU A 323 8.03 8.80 5.31
N GLN A 324 9.10 8.15 5.80
CA GLN A 324 10.43 8.31 5.23
C GLN A 324 10.47 7.82 3.77
N ALA A 325 9.78 6.71 3.47
CA ALA A 325 9.71 6.17 2.12
C ALA A 325 9.00 7.12 1.13
N TRP A 326 7.93 7.78 1.58
CA TRP A 326 7.25 8.83 0.82
C TRP A 326 8.18 10.03 0.57
N SER A 327 8.80 10.56 1.64
CA SER A 327 9.75 11.67 1.55
C SER A 327 10.90 11.34 0.60
N ASP A 328 11.51 10.17 0.74
CA ASP A 328 12.61 9.73 -0.13
C ASP A 328 12.18 9.58 -1.59
N THR A 329 10.93 9.17 -1.83
CA THR A 329 10.40 9.06 -3.20
C THR A 329 10.24 10.44 -3.84
N ILE A 330 9.71 11.41 -3.10
CA ILE A 330 9.65 12.81 -3.56
C ILE A 330 11.07 13.32 -3.84
N LYS A 331 11.99 13.11 -2.89
CA LYS A 331 13.38 13.60 -2.98
C LYS A 331 14.23 12.86 -4.01
N SER A 332 13.79 11.72 -4.51
CA SER A 332 14.52 10.95 -5.52
C SER A 332 14.49 11.57 -6.92
N VAL A 333 13.62 12.56 -7.16
CA VAL A 333 13.51 13.23 -8.45
C VAL A 333 14.84 13.83 -8.89
N SER A 334 15.19 13.66 -10.16
CA SER A 334 16.39 14.27 -10.75
C SER A 334 16.21 15.77 -10.97
N ASN A 335 17.33 16.50 -11.13
CA ASN A 335 17.29 17.95 -11.39
C ASN A 335 16.46 18.26 -12.64
N GLY A 336 15.51 19.18 -12.52
CA GLY A 336 14.61 19.60 -13.60
C GLY A 336 13.53 18.58 -13.98
N ALA A 337 13.51 17.39 -13.36
CA ALA A 337 12.54 16.36 -13.66
C ALA A 337 11.21 16.57 -12.89
N THR A 338 10.25 15.67 -13.11
CA THR A 338 8.91 15.76 -12.51
C THR A 338 8.67 14.62 -11.53
N VAL A 339 8.27 14.95 -10.32
CA VAL A 339 7.65 13.99 -9.39
C VAL A 339 6.13 14.15 -9.43
N ARG A 340 5.43 13.02 -9.41
CA ARG A 340 3.97 12.90 -9.49
C ARG A 340 3.45 12.24 -8.24
N ILE A 341 2.43 12.81 -7.62
CA ILE A 341 1.82 12.33 -6.37
C ILE A 341 0.31 12.23 -6.59
N GLY A 342 -0.25 11.04 -6.42
CA GLY A 342 -1.70 10.80 -6.42
C GLY A 342 -2.14 10.35 -5.05
N THR A 343 -3.13 11.02 -4.45
CA THR A 343 -3.64 10.68 -3.12
C THR A 343 -5.12 11.00 -2.97
N MET A 344 -5.79 10.34 -2.03
CA MET A 344 -7.14 10.71 -1.63
C MET A 344 -7.12 11.99 -0.79
N ASP A 345 -6.34 12.01 0.29
CA ASP A 345 -6.26 13.11 1.23
C ASP A 345 -4.84 13.68 1.30
N TRP A 346 -4.76 14.98 1.61
CA TRP A 346 -3.52 15.69 1.89
C TRP A 346 -3.73 16.63 3.07
N LEU A 347 -3.14 16.28 4.22
CA LEU A 347 -3.25 17.08 5.43
C LEU A 347 -1.88 17.38 6.02
N GLY A 348 -1.60 18.65 6.31
CA GLY A 348 -0.40 19.07 7.05
C GLY A 348 -0.54 18.92 8.56
N GLN A 349 -1.42 18.04 9.02
CA GLN A 349 -1.70 17.85 10.45
C GLN A 349 -2.31 16.48 10.74
N SER A 350 -2.48 16.18 12.04
CA SER A 350 -3.33 15.07 12.49
C SER A 350 -4.81 15.42 12.35
N GLU A 351 -5.63 14.40 12.09
CA GLU A 351 -7.08 14.49 11.95
C GLU A 351 -7.80 13.93 13.19
N PHE A 352 -7.28 12.83 13.75
CA PHE A 352 -7.96 12.06 14.80
C PHE A 352 -7.27 12.16 16.15
N THR A 353 -6.28 13.03 16.31
CA THR A 353 -5.48 13.18 17.52
C THR A 353 -5.76 14.55 18.16
N ASN A 354 -5.95 14.56 19.49
CA ASN A 354 -6.15 15.77 20.28
C ASN A 354 -5.04 15.88 21.35
N PRO A 355 -4.28 16.98 21.45
CA PRO A 355 -4.35 18.17 20.58
C PRO A 355 -3.89 17.87 19.16
N THR A 356 -4.31 18.71 18.21
CA THR A 356 -3.90 18.59 16.79
C THR A 356 -2.39 18.72 16.65
N ILE A 357 -1.78 17.80 15.94
CA ILE A 357 -0.33 17.78 15.68
C ILE A 357 -0.09 18.37 14.29
N TYR A 358 0.68 19.46 14.21
CA TYR A 358 1.15 19.99 12.92
C TYR A 358 2.23 19.07 12.34
N TRP A 359 2.14 18.78 11.04
CA TRP A 359 3.03 17.85 10.36
C TRP A 359 3.38 18.34 8.94
N SER A 360 4.65 18.64 8.73
CA SER A 360 5.14 19.27 7.50
C SER A 360 6.08 18.38 6.69
N SER A 361 6.27 17.12 7.06
CA SER A 361 7.31 16.25 6.49
C SER A 361 7.27 16.21 4.95
N LEU A 362 6.11 15.89 4.37
CA LEU A 362 5.99 15.80 2.92
C LEU A 362 5.95 17.18 2.24
N SER A 363 5.36 18.19 2.89
CA SER A 363 5.39 19.57 2.39
C SER A 363 6.82 20.11 2.33
N SER A 364 7.63 19.79 3.33
CA SER A 364 9.06 20.14 3.36
C SER A 364 9.83 19.42 2.25
N ALA A 365 9.54 18.13 2.01
CA ALA A 365 10.17 17.37 0.92
C ALA A 365 9.83 17.97 -0.46
N ILE A 366 8.58 18.41 -0.66
CA ILE A 366 8.14 19.10 -1.89
C ILE A 366 8.91 20.40 -2.05
N SER A 367 8.95 21.25 -1.02
CA SER A 367 9.68 22.52 -1.07
C SER A 367 11.17 22.32 -1.37
N GLU A 368 11.79 21.33 -0.70
CA GLU A 368 13.21 21.00 -0.92
C GLU A 368 13.50 20.71 -2.39
N VAL A 369 12.73 19.87 -3.07
CA VAL A 369 13.01 19.52 -4.47
C VAL A 369 12.69 20.65 -5.46
N VAL A 370 11.70 21.47 -5.15
CA VAL A 370 11.37 22.65 -5.94
C VAL A 370 12.56 23.63 -5.96
N PHE A 371 13.12 23.94 -4.78
CA PHE A 371 14.21 24.91 -4.66
C PHE A 371 15.60 24.31 -5.00
N SER A 372 15.90 23.10 -4.52
CA SER A 372 17.24 22.54 -4.65
C SER A 372 17.48 21.78 -5.95
N LYS A 373 16.41 21.31 -6.61
CA LYS A 373 16.51 20.49 -7.82
C LYS A 373 15.79 21.09 -9.03
N ASN A 374 15.19 22.25 -8.88
CA ASN A 374 14.36 22.85 -9.94
C ASN A 374 13.28 21.88 -10.46
N ALA A 375 12.77 21.00 -9.58
CA ALA A 375 11.85 19.95 -9.96
C ALA A 375 10.44 20.50 -10.15
N THR A 376 9.69 19.86 -11.04
CA THR A 376 8.23 20.05 -11.09
C THR A 376 7.57 19.03 -10.18
N VAL A 377 6.72 19.49 -9.26
CA VAL A 377 5.88 18.62 -8.43
C VAL A 377 4.44 18.70 -8.94
N ARG A 378 3.87 17.57 -9.35
CA ARG A 378 2.46 17.44 -9.72
C ARG A 378 1.73 16.66 -8.66
N LEU A 379 0.76 17.30 -8.02
CA LEU A 379 -0.05 16.71 -6.96
C LEU A 379 -1.52 16.62 -7.41
N LEU A 380 -2.05 15.40 -7.38
CA LEU A 380 -3.42 15.08 -7.74
C LEU A 380 -4.15 14.57 -6.50
N VAL A 381 -5.08 15.37 -5.98
CA VAL A 381 -5.81 15.07 -4.73
C VAL A 381 -7.30 14.88 -5.05
N SER A 382 -7.93 13.92 -4.41
CA SER A 382 -9.35 13.68 -4.63
C SER A 382 -10.21 14.82 -4.10
N TYR A 383 -11.25 15.18 -4.86
CA TYR A 383 -12.33 16.05 -4.39
C TYR A 383 -13.65 15.28 -4.48
N TRP A 384 -14.30 15.07 -3.33
CA TRP A 384 -15.46 14.20 -3.22
C TRP A 384 -16.37 14.61 -2.05
N THR A 385 -17.45 13.87 -1.80
CA THR A 385 -18.46 14.19 -0.77
C THR A 385 -17.89 14.33 0.65
N HIS A 386 -16.84 13.55 0.95
CA HIS A 386 -16.18 13.56 2.27
C HIS A 386 -14.80 14.24 2.22
N PHE A 387 -14.65 15.26 1.38
CA PHE A 387 -13.42 16.03 1.31
C PHE A 387 -13.13 16.67 2.67
N VAL A 388 -11.94 16.42 3.21
CA VAL A 388 -11.58 16.82 4.56
C VAL A 388 -11.37 18.31 4.63
N GLU A 389 -12.07 18.98 5.57
CA GLU A 389 -11.88 20.39 5.85
C GLU A 389 -10.41 20.66 6.23
N GLY A 390 -9.84 21.72 5.71
CA GLY A 390 -8.42 22.05 5.87
C GLY A 390 -7.51 21.55 4.75
N THR A 391 -7.92 20.58 3.93
CA THR A 391 -7.12 20.12 2.78
C THR A 391 -6.82 21.26 1.80
N ASP A 392 -7.83 22.05 1.42
CA ASP A 392 -7.65 23.13 0.45
C ASP A 392 -6.65 24.22 0.90
N PRO A 393 -6.66 24.75 2.14
CA PRO A 393 -5.62 25.63 2.65
C PRO A 393 -4.21 25.02 2.59
N TYR A 394 -4.03 23.75 2.96
CA TYR A 394 -2.73 23.09 2.87
C TYR A 394 -2.24 22.95 1.43
N LEU A 395 -3.11 22.60 0.49
CA LEU A 395 -2.76 22.54 -0.94
C LEU A 395 -2.36 23.93 -1.47
N LYS A 396 -3.13 24.96 -1.13
CA LYS A 396 -2.82 26.33 -1.53
C LYS A 396 -1.50 26.83 -0.94
N SER A 397 -1.15 26.42 0.29
CA SER A 397 0.12 26.78 0.91
C SER A 397 1.33 26.26 0.11
N LEU A 398 1.24 25.10 -0.51
CA LEU A 398 2.30 24.57 -1.36
C LEU A 398 2.55 25.42 -2.61
N LEU A 399 1.49 26.06 -3.16
CA LEU A 399 1.61 26.92 -4.34
C LEU A 399 2.39 28.20 -4.09
N TYR A 400 2.55 28.63 -2.82
CA TYR A 400 3.40 29.77 -2.47
C TYR A 400 4.89 29.51 -2.80
N SER A 401 5.32 28.25 -2.86
CA SER A 401 6.66 27.90 -3.35
C SER A 401 6.92 28.46 -4.75
N ASN A 402 5.90 28.54 -5.61
CA ASN A 402 6.04 29.10 -6.95
C ASN A 402 6.34 30.61 -6.92
N ILE A 403 5.71 31.32 -6.01
CA ILE A 403 5.91 32.77 -5.85
C ILE A 403 7.34 33.04 -5.37
N LEU A 404 7.79 32.26 -4.37
CA LEU A 404 9.12 32.40 -3.81
C LEU A 404 10.21 32.00 -4.84
N CYS A 405 10.02 30.89 -5.55
CA CYS A 405 10.96 30.41 -6.56
C CYS A 405 11.10 31.39 -7.73
N ASN A 406 9.99 31.99 -8.18
CA ASN A 406 9.97 32.93 -9.31
C ASN A 406 10.32 34.38 -8.90
N SER A 407 10.67 34.64 -7.64
CA SER A 407 11.01 35.98 -7.22
C SER A 407 12.36 36.43 -7.82
N SER A 408 12.46 37.70 -8.16
CA SER A 408 13.70 38.27 -8.74
C SER A 408 14.97 38.13 -7.86
N LYS A 409 14.80 37.74 -6.60
CA LYS A 409 15.90 37.49 -5.65
C LYS A 409 16.48 36.08 -5.74
N PHE A 410 15.78 35.14 -6.40
CA PHE A 410 16.19 33.73 -6.54
C PHE A 410 16.28 33.36 -8.03
N ASN A 411 17.18 34.04 -8.75
CA ASN A 411 17.29 33.94 -10.21
C ASN A 411 17.56 32.52 -10.74
N ASP A 412 17.93 31.58 -9.87
CA ASP A 412 18.32 30.22 -10.26
C ASP A 412 17.23 29.16 -9.93
N CYS A 413 16.05 29.58 -9.45
CA CYS A 413 14.96 28.68 -9.14
C CYS A 413 13.94 28.64 -10.29
N PHE A 414 13.82 27.46 -10.91
CA PHE A 414 12.87 27.17 -12.00
C PHE A 414 11.90 26.06 -11.64
N GLY A 415 11.96 25.56 -10.40
CA GLY A 415 11.05 24.52 -9.91
C GLY A 415 9.64 25.05 -9.73
N LYS A 416 8.67 24.15 -9.74
CA LYS A 416 7.26 24.53 -9.56
C LYS A 416 6.42 23.44 -8.95
N VAL A 417 5.33 23.85 -8.31
CA VAL A 417 4.24 22.99 -7.83
C VAL A 417 3.01 23.22 -8.70
N GLU A 418 2.44 22.15 -9.21
CA GLU A 418 1.18 22.11 -9.94
C GLU A 418 0.21 21.19 -9.19
N ILE A 419 -0.98 21.69 -8.86
CA ILE A 419 -1.97 20.92 -8.08
C ILE A 419 -3.29 20.89 -8.82
N LYS A 420 -3.90 19.71 -8.89
CA LYS A 420 -5.26 19.52 -9.39
C LYS A 420 -6.10 18.70 -8.40
N TYR A 421 -7.36 19.01 -8.34
CA TYR A 421 -8.36 18.11 -7.81
C TYR A 421 -8.72 17.05 -8.85
N TYR A 422 -8.86 15.81 -8.41
CA TYR A 422 -9.48 14.76 -9.20
C TYR A 422 -10.94 14.60 -8.78
N VAL A 423 -11.84 14.79 -9.72
CA VAL A 423 -13.28 14.85 -9.47
C VAL A 423 -13.96 13.74 -10.27
N VAL A 424 -14.37 12.68 -9.60
CA VAL A 424 -15.11 11.61 -10.25
C VAL A 424 -16.55 12.07 -10.52
N PRO A 425 -17.06 11.97 -11.76
CA PRO A 425 -18.42 12.38 -12.08
C PRO A 425 -19.47 11.74 -11.15
N GLY A 426 -20.40 12.54 -10.64
CA GLY A 426 -21.44 12.09 -9.70
C GLY A 426 -20.98 11.99 -8.24
N TYR A 427 -19.83 12.56 -7.88
CA TYR A 427 -19.34 12.57 -6.50
C TYR A 427 -20.33 13.22 -5.53
N ASN A 428 -21.07 14.23 -5.93
CA ASN A 428 -22.07 14.95 -5.17
C ASN A 428 -23.49 14.32 -5.25
N GLU A 429 -23.62 13.21 -5.98
CA GLU A 429 -24.86 12.44 -6.11
C GLU A 429 -24.79 11.12 -5.29
N THR A 430 -23.85 11.03 -4.36
CA THR A 430 -23.67 9.83 -3.50
C THR A 430 -24.53 9.91 -2.25
N GLY A 431 -24.90 8.75 -1.70
CA GLY A 431 -25.63 8.67 -0.44
C GLY A 431 -24.82 9.23 0.74
N PRO A 432 -25.50 9.63 1.83
CA PRO A 432 -24.84 10.14 3.03
C PRO A 432 -24.01 9.06 3.73
N ALA A 433 -22.97 9.48 4.45
CA ALA A 433 -22.06 8.57 5.15
C ALA A 433 -22.68 7.82 6.35
N LEU A 434 -23.75 8.37 6.95
CA LEU A 434 -24.31 7.85 8.20
C LEU A 434 -25.41 6.82 7.97
N TYR A 435 -25.30 5.68 8.62
CA TYR A 435 -26.09 4.47 8.50
C TYR A 435 -27.20 4.38 9.57
N HIS A 436 -28.01 5.44 9.75
CA HIS A 436 -29.13 5.41 10.68
C HIS A 436 -30.45 5.53 9.93
N ASN A 437 -31.32 4.49 10.03
CA ASN A 437 -32.72 4.46 9.59
C ASN A 437 -32.97 5.18 8.26
N ARG A 438 -32.35 4.74 7.17
CA ARG A 438 -32.53 5.34 5.86
C ARG A 438 -33.88 4.97 5.25
N THR A 439 -34.64 5.98 4.90
CA THR A 439 -35.56 5.89 3.77
C THR A 439 -34.71 5.84 2.48
N ARG A 440 -35.19 5.11 1.46
CA ARG A 440 -34.56 5.08 0.12
C ARG A 440 -34.13 6.48 -0.26
N THR A 441 -32.84 6.67 -0.46
CA THR A 441 -32.30 7.98 -0.86
C THR A 441 -32.50 8.18 -2.36
N GLU A 442 -32.83 9.36 -2.78
CA GLU A 442 -32.89 9.77 -4.19
C GLU A 442 -31.49 9.89 -4.83
N ASN A 443 -30.44 9.43 -4.12
CA ASN A 443 -29.09 9.53 -4.59
C ASN A 443 -28.83 8.53 -5.74
N ARG A 444 -28.10 9.00 -6.74
CA ARG A 444 -27.78 8.21 -7.93
C ARG A 444 -26.79 7.09 -7.63
N TYR A 445 -25.81 7.31 -6.75
CA TYR A 445 -24.75 6.38 -6.41
C TYR A 445 -24.73 6.02 -4.93
N PRO A 446 -24.31 4.80 -4.57
CA PRO A 446 -24.12 4.40 -3.18
C PRO A 446 -23.11 5.27 -2.43
N SER A 447 -23.20 5.28 -1.10
CA SER A 447 -22.27 6.01 -0.23
C SER A 447 -20.83 5.53 -0.40
N PHE A 448 -19.86 6.42 -0.14
CA PHE A 448 -18.42 6.14 -0.25
C PHE A 448 -17.97 5.65 -1.63
N THR A 449 -18.60 6.15 -2.67
CA THR A 449 -18.23 5.93 -4.07
C THR A 449 -17.77 7.22 -4.73
N ARG A 450 -17.41 7.16 -5.99
CA ARG A 450 -17.06 8.32 -6.84
C ARG A 450 -15.88 9.13 -6.30
N VAL A 451 -14.81 8.44 -5.92
CA VAL A 451 -13.59 9.00 -5.33
C VAL A 451 -12.34 8.41 -5.97
N GLN A 452 -11.27 9.22 -6.09
CA GLN A 452 -9.92 8.74 -6.36
C GLN A 452 -9.30 8.31 -5.02
N HIS A 453 -9.02 7.03 -4.86
CA HIS A 453 -8.57 6.44 -3.60
C HIS A 453 -7.15 5.88 -3.66
N GLY A 454 -6.48 5.94 -4.81
CA GLY A 454 -5.08 5.55 -4.96
C GLY A 454 -4.15 6.43 -4.12
N LYS A 455 -3.08 5.84 -3.56
CA LYS A 455 -2.05 6.52 -2.78
C LYS A 455 -0.69 6.11 -3.33
N TYR A 456 -0.06 7.00 -4.07
CA TYR A 456 1.21 6.70 -4.73
C TYR A 456 2.01 7.95 -5.06
N ALA A 457 3.31 7.76 -5.19
CA ALA A 457 4.23 8.77 -5.74
C ALA A 457 5.17 8.13 -6.75
N VAL A 458 5.56 8.89 -7.76
CA VAL A 458 6.55 8.44 -8.73
C VAL A 458 7.40 9.61 -9.23
N SER A 459 8.71 9.45 -9.09
CA SER A 459 9.71 10.33 -9.72
C SER A 459 10.10 9.77 -11.09
N ASP A 460 11.17 10.29 -11.67
CA ASP A 460 11.79 9.73 -12.88
C ASP A 460 12.58 8.43 -12.62
N VAL A 461 12.90 8.12 -11.35
CA VAL A 461 13.75 6.97 -10.99
C VAL A 461 13.09 6.00 -9.99
N ARG A 462 12.06 6.40 -9.25
CA ARG A 462 11.49 5.62 -8.14
C ARG A 462 9.98 5.69 -8.12
N ALA A 463 9.33 4.55 -7.91
CA ALA A 463 7.89 4.42 -7.68
C ALA A 463 7.61 3.98 -6.24
N HIS A 464 6.53 4.48 -5.65
CA HIS A 464 6.02 4.13 -4.33
C HIS A 464 4.50 4.01 -4.38
N ILE A 465 3.96 2.90 -3.89
CA ILE A 465 2.53 2.56 -3.90
C ILE A 465 2.16 2.09 -2.51
N GLY A 466 1.18 2.72 -1.88
CA GLY A 466 0.85 2.48 -0.50
C GLY A 466 -0.62 2.40 -0.16
N THR A 467 -0.87 2.18 1.12
CA THR A 467 -2.22 2.11 1.70
C THR A 467 -2.55 3.36 2.52
N SER A 468 -1.56 4.19 2.87
CA SER A 468 -1.70 5.33 3.78
C SER A 468 -2.17 6.58 3.07
N ASN A 469 -3.22 7.24 3.56
CA ASN A 469 -3.53 8.62 3.21
C ASN A 469 -2.41 9.55 3.72
N LEU A 470 -2.29 10.75 3.15
CA LEU A 470 -1.19 11.65 3.47
C LEU A 470 -1.59 12.63 4.57
N GLY A 471 -1.54 12.13 5.80
CA GLY A 471 -1.76 12.85 7.04
C GLY A 471 -1.01 12.17 8.18
N TRP A 472 -0.71 12.90 9.27
CA TRP A 472 0.10 12.42 10.38
C TRP A 472 -0.39 11.08 10.96
N ASP A 473 -1.71 10.94 11.14
CA ASP A 473 -2.32 9.76 11.77
C ASP A 473 -2.02 8.46 11.00
N TYR A 474 -1.93 8.54 9.69
CA TYR A 474 -1.70 7.38 8.83
C TYR A 474 -0.27 6.84 8.93
N PHE A 475 0.69 7.66 9.38
CA PHE A 475 2.09 7.26 9.53
C PHE A 475 2.45 6.85 10.95
N TYR A 476 1.70 7.30 11.97
CA TYR A 476 2.10 7.15 13.37
C TYR A 476 1.14 6.37 14.26
N VAL A 477 -0.12 6.21 13.86
CA VAL A 477 -1.13 5.51 14.67
C VAL A 477 -2.00 4.54 13.89
N THR A 478 -1.96 4.58 12.55
CA THR A 478 -2.77 3.76 11.66
C THR A 478 -1.91 2.74 10.92
N SER A 479 -2.42 1.52 10.71
CA SER A 479 -1.68 0.50 10.00
C SER A 479 -1.57 0.80 8.51
N GLY A 480 -0.36 0.77 7.98
CA GLY A 480 -0.05 1.03 6.58
C GLY A 480 1.06 0.13 6.05
N VAL A 481 0.97 -0.25 4.79
CA VAL A 481 2.01 -1.00 4.06
C VAL A 481 2.19 -0.36 2.70
N SER A 482 3.45 -0.16 2.29
CA SER A 482 3.77 0.33 0.97
C SER A 482 4.86 -0.50 0.31
N PHE A 483 4.80 -0.59 -0.99
CA PHE A 483 5.82 -1.16 -1.85
C PHE A 483 6.45 -0.08 -2.71
N GLY A 484 7.77 -0.08 -2.78
CA GLY A 484 8.49 0.80 -3.68
C GLY A 484 9.51 0.08 -4.53
N THR A 485 9.85 0.67 -5.69
CA THR A 485 10.80 0.07 -6.63
C THR A 485 11.50 1.10 -7.50
N TYR A 486 12.71 0.75 -7.91
CA TYR A 486 13.50 1.46 -8.92
C TYR A 486 13.42 0.78 -10.30
N ASN A 487 12.50 -0.17 -10.49
CA ASN A 487 12.30 -0.82 -11.78
C ASN A 487 11.78 0.20 -12.81
N PRO A 488 12.55 0.52 -13.87
CA PRO A 488 12.20 1.59 -14.80
C PRO A 488 10.90 1.32 -15.57
N ALA A 489 10.53 0.05 -15.78
CA ALA A 489 9.29 -0.29 -16.45
C ALA A 489 8.07 0.01 -15.57
N ILE A 490 8.12 -0.31 -14.25
CA ILE A 490 7.06 0.03 -13.31
C ILE A 490 7.02 1.55 -13.09
N VAL A 491 8.18 2.19 -12.94
CA VAL A 491 8.27 3.66 -12.82
C VAL A 491 7.58 4.34 -14.00
N LYS A 492 7.94 3.95 -15.22
CA LYS A 492 7.33 4.49 -16.45
C LYS A 492 5.82 4.24 -16.51
N GLN A 493 5.38 3.01 -16.23
CA GLN A 493 3.96 2.66 -16.27
C GLN A 493 3.15 3.44 -15.23
N LEU A 494 3.71 3.67 -14.02
CA LEU A 494 3.05 4.48 -13.01
C LEU A 494 2.99 5.96 -13.38
N GLN A 495 4.01 6.49 -14.07
CA GLN A 495 3.94 7.83 -14.65
C GLN A 495 2.84 7.92 -15.72
N GLU A 496 2.71 6.92 -16.59
CA GLU A 496 1.65 6.85 -17.60
C GLU A 496 0.25 6.81 -16.97
N VAL A 497 0.09 6.06 -15.87
CA VAL A 497 -1.16 6.04 -15.09
C VAL A 497 -1.48 7.41 -14.54
N PHE A 498 -0.51 8.07 -13.91
CA PHE A 498 -0.72 9.42 -13.37
C PHE A 498 -1.02 10.42 -14.49
N ASP A 499 -0.26 10.40 -15.58
CA ASP A 499 -0.42 11.37 -16.68
C ASP A 499 -1.76 11.18 -17.41
N ALA A 500 -2.28 9.95 -17.52
CA ALA A 500 -3.63 9.69 -18.01
C ALA A 500 -4.70 10.34 -17.13
N ASP A 501 -4.55 10.22 -15.81
CA ASP A 501 -5.45 10.88 -14.85
C ASP A 501 -5.32 12.40 -14.90
N TRP A 502 -4.10 12.91 -14.88
CA TRP A 502 -3.78 14.34 -14.88
C TRP A 502 -4.30 15.09 -16.09
N ASN A 503 -4.27 14.45 -17.25
CA ASN A 503 -4.70 15.02 -18.53
C ASN A 503 -6.17 14.71 -18.85
N SER A 504 -6.86 13.96 -17.99
CA SER A 504 -8.27 13.63 -18.17
C SER A 504 -9.17 14.85 -17.92
N PRO A 505 -10.40 14.86 -18.44
CA PRO A 505 -11.38 15.90 -18.15
C PRO A 505 -11.91 15.86 -16.71
N TYR A 506 -11.47 14.90 -15.93
CA TYR A 506 -11.87 14.69 -14.55
C TYR A 506 -10.98 15.46 -13.56
N THR A 507 -10.18 16.41 -14.01
CA THR A 507 -9.29 17.20 -13.16
C THR A 507 -9.59 18.68 -13.22
N LEU A 508 -9.48 19.36 -12.06
CA LEU A 508 -9.65 20.81 -11.93
C LEU A 508 -8.40 21.42 -11.26
N PRO A 509 -7.79 22.47 -11.83
CA PRO A 509 -6.60 23.09 -11.23
C PRO A 509 -6.95 23.78 -9.90
N VAL A 510 -6.11 23.60 -8.90
CA VAL A 510 -6.13 24.37 -7.66
C VAL A 510 -5.45 25.71 -7.94
N LYS A 511 -6.12 26.82 -7.62
CA LYS A 511 -5.57 28.17 -7.81
C LYS A 511 -5.00 28.67 -6.49
N ALA A 512 -3.85 29.34 -6.56
CA ALA A 512 -3.33 30.09 -5.42
C ALA A 512 -4.33 31.18 -4.99
N ILE A 513 -4.29 31.57 -3.71
CA ILE A 513 -5.05 32.73 -3.22
C ILE A 513 -4.46 33.97 -3.91
N GLN A 514 -5.27 34.69 -4.69
CA GLN A 514 -4.80 35.83 -5.47
C GLN A 514 -4.65 37.13 -4.64
N ASP A 515 -5.19 37.18 -3.41
CA ASP A 515 -5.23 38.36 -2.58
C ASP A 515 -4.23 38.28 -1.41
N GLY A 516 -2.95 38.52 -1.72
CA GLY A 516 -2.04 39.01 -0.70
C GLY A 516 -2.38 40.48 -0.39
N PRO A 517 -2.15 40.99 0.84
CA PRO A 517 -2.33 42.39 1.14
C PRO A 517 -1.49 43.22 0.16
N THR A 518 -2.15 44.12 -0.59
CA THR A 518 -1.45 45.16 -1.35
C THR A 518 -0.84 46.09 -0.32
N PHE A 519 0.42 45.91 -0.03
CA PHE A 519 1.17 46.98 0.66
C PHE A 519 1.33 48.12 -0.34
N SER A 520 0.51 49.14 -0.19
CA SER A 520 0.77 50.44 -0.83
C SER A 520 2.12 50.93 -0.31
N SER A 521 3.09 51.04 -1.20
CA SER A 521 4.39 51.66 -0.96
C SER A 521 4.26 53.09 -0.52
#